data_68f03d2970a6c00afaa4ac2e6a3517fa
#
_entry.id   68f03d2970a6c00afaa4ac2e6a3517fa
#
_cell.length_a   1.000
_cell.length_b   1.000
_cell.length_c   1.000
_cell.angle_alpha   90.00
_cell.angle_beta   90.00
_cell.angle_gamma   90.00
#
_symmetry.space_group_name_H-M   'P 1'
#
loop_
_entity.id
_entity.type
_entity.pdbx_description
1 polymer ?
#
loop_
_entity_poly.entity_id
_entity_poly.type
_entity_poly.pdbx_seq_one_letter_code
_entity_poly.pdbx_strand_id
1 'polypeptide(L)'
;MLTLRLLFSLLQTLVALTASHDEEVQAIACYDIGEFVRHYPNGRVIARSLGAKDIVMRLVDHTNEELQRHALTAVSKMMVSNWAAVH
;
A
#
# COMPACT_ATOMS: atom_id res chain seq x y z
N MET A 1 -21.12 4.34 4.07
CA MET A 1 -20.82 5.03 5.32
C MET A 1 -19.68 6.00 5.17
N LEU A 2 -19.73 7.08 5.93
CA LEU A 2 -18.73 8.14 5.80
C LEU A 2 -17.30 7.66 6.08
N THR A 3 -17.13 6.86 7.14
CA THR A 3 -15.81 6.33 7.51
C THR A 3 -15.19 5.49 6.40
N LEU A 4 -15.98 4.59 5.82
CA LEU A 4 -15.49 3.73 4.74
C LEU A 4 -15.15 4.55 3.50
N ARG A 5 -15.93 5.57 3.22
CA ARG A 5 -15.68 6.47 2.09
C ARG A 5 -14.38 7.24 2.29
N LEU A 6 -14.13 7.70 3.51
CA LEU A 6 -12.89 8.41 3.83
C LEU A 6 -11.68 7.49 3.69
N LEU A 7 -11.80 6.24 4.15
CA LEU A 7 -10.72 5.27 4.01
C LEU A 7 -10.42 4.96 2.55
N PHE A 8 -11.46 4.81 1.74
CA PHE A 8 -11.30 4.58 0.31
C PHE A 8 -10.58 5.76 -0.34
N SER A 9 -11.00 6.99 -0.03
CA SER A 9 -10.38 8.19 -0.58
C SER A 9 -8.93 8.33 -0.17
N LEU A 10 -8.62 8.02 1.08
CA LEU A 10 -7.25 8.08 1.57
C LEU A 10 -6.36 7.09 0.81
N LEU A 11 -6.80 5.85 0.70
CA LEU A 11 -5.98 4.85 0.02
C LEU A 11 -5.86 5.17 -1.47
N GLN A 12 -6.92 5.69 -2.08
CA GLN A 12 -6.88 6.12 -3.48
C GLN A 12 -5.81 7.19 -3.69
N THR A 13 -5.71 8.15 -2.76
CA THR A 13 -4.68 9.18 -2.80
C THR A 13 -3.28 8.58 -2.67
N LEU A 14 -3.10 7.65 -1.73
CA LEU A 14 -1.81 7.00 -1.54
C LEU A 14 -1.38 6.22 -2.79
N VAL A 15 -2.32 5.51 -3.41
CA VAL A 15 -2.03 4.78 -4.65
C VAL A 15 -1.61 5.74 -5.74
N ALA A 16 -2.28 6.90 -5.86
CA ALA A 16 -1.92 7.90 -6.85
C ALA A 16 -0.51 8.44 -6.62
N LEU A 17 -0.10 8.59 -5.37
CA LEU A 17 1.24 9.10 -5.04
C LEU A 17 2.36 8.13 -5.40
N THR A 18 2.07 6.86 -5.61
CA THR A 18 3.09 5.92 -6.08
C THR A 18 3.54 6.23 -7.50
N ALA A 19 2.80 7.05 -8.23
CA ALA A 19 3.17 7.49 -9.58
C ALA A 19 3.94 8.82 -9.58
N SER A 20 4.27 9.36 -8.41
CA SER A 20 5.03 10.59 -8.29
C SER A 20 6.40 10.45 -8.95
N HIS A 21 6.91 11.55 -9.49
CA HIS A 21 8.27 11.60 -10.01
C HIS A 21 9.31 11.68 -8.89
N ASP A 22 8.89 11.98 -7.67
CA ASP A 22 9.76 12.06 -6.50
C ASP A 22 9.81 10.69 -5.84
N GLU A 23 10.98 10.05 -5.85
CA GLU A 23 11.15 8.69 -5.30
C GLU A 23 10.93 8.64 -3.80
N GLU A 24 11.22 9.72 -3.09
CA GLU A 24 10.94 9.77 -1.66
C GLU A 24 9.44 9.74 -1.40
N VAL A 25 8.67 10.48 -2.19
CA VAL A 25 7.21 10.45 -2.10
C VAL A 25 6.67 9.06 -2.42
N GLN A 26 7.22 8.42 -3.45
CA GLN A 26 6.83 7.06 -3.80
C GLN A 26 7.10 6.09 -2.65
N ALA A 27 8.25 6.21 -2.00
CA ALA A 27 8.62 5.33 -0.90
C ALA A 27 7.68 5.52 0.31
N ILE A 28 7.38 6.78 0.63
CA ILE A 28 6.45 7.09 1.72
C ILE A 28 5.06 6.54 1.41
N ALA A 29 4.60 6.72 0.17
CA ALA A 29 3.30 6.20 -0.24
C ALA A 29 3.23 4.67 -0.10
N CYS A 30 4.26 3.97 -0.50
CA CYS A 30 4.31 2.51 -0.35
C CYS A 30 4.26 2.10 1.12
N TYR A 31 5.03 2.79 1.97
CA TYR A 31 5.02 2.52 3.40
C TYR A 31 3.62 2.72 3.98
N ASP A 32 3.00 3.85 3.65
CA ASP A 32 1.68 4.19 4.17
C ASP A 32 0.60 3.24 3.67
N ILE A 33 0.69 2.78 2.42
CA ILE A 33 -0.24 1.77 1.89
C ILE A 33 -0.14 0.49 2.71
N GLY A 34 1.07 0.05 3.01
CA GLY A 34 1.28 -1.13 3.83
C GLY A 34 0.70 -0.99 5.23
N GLU A 35 0.92 0.16 5.85
CA GLU A 35 0.38 0.43 7.18
C GLU A 35 -1.14 0.53 7.16
N PHE A 36 -1.71 1.12 6.10
CA PHE A 36 -3.15 1.19 5.94
C PHE A 36 -3.77 -0.21 5.91
N VAL A 37 -3.20 -1.08 5.09
CA VAL A 37 -3.70 -2.45 4.94
C VAL A 37 -3.59 -3.21 6.25
N ARG A 38 -2.51 -2.98 7.00
CA ARG A 38 -2.27 -3.66 8.27
C ARG A 38 -3.24 -3.22 9.35
N HIS A 39 -3.52 -1.92 9.43
CA HIS A 39 -4.24 -1.34 10.57
C HIS A 39 -5.75 -1.25 10.40
N TYR A 40 -6.26 -1.22 9.17
CA TYR A 40 -7.69 -1.09 8.95
C TYR A 40 -8.30 -2.41 8.52
N PRO A 41 -9.40 -2.85 9.18
CA PRO A 41 -10.00 -4.17 8.87
C PRO A 41 -10.39 -4.35 7.41
N ASN A 42 -10.83 -3.27 6.75
CA ASN A 42 -11.22 -3.33 5.35
C ASN A 42 -10.11 -2.88 4.39
N GLY A 43 -8.93 -2.60 4.93
CA GLY A 43 -7.84 -2.04 4.15
C GLY A 43 -7.44 -2.93 2.98
N ARG A 44 -7.35 -4.24 3.21
CA ARG A 44 -6.95 -5.18 2.16
C ARG A 44 -7.99 -5.27 1.05
N VAL A 45 -9.28 -5.26 1.42
CA VAL A 45 -10.36 -5.29 0.44
C VAL A 45 -10.36 -4.02 -0.41
N ILE A 46 -10.17 -2.86 0.24
CA ILE A 46 -10.10 -1.58 -0.46
C ILE A 46 -8.87 -1.56 -1.39
N ALA A 47 -7.74 -2.03 -0.90
CA ALA A 47 -6.50 -2.08 -1.70
C ALA A 47 -6.70 -2.96 -2.94
N ARG A 48 -7.36 -4.10 -2.76
CA ARG A 48 -7.66 -5.00 -3.88
C ARG A 48 -8.55 -4.33 -4.92
N SER A 49 -9.57 -3.60 -4.46
CA SER A 49 -10.50 -2.93 -5.38
C SER A 49 -9.81 -1.82 -6.18
N LEU A 50 -8.73 -1.26 -5.66
CA LEU A 50 -7.96 -0.22 -6.34
C LEU A 50 -6.80 -0.77 -7.16
N GLY A 51 -6.58 -2.08 -7.15
CA GLY A 51 -5.45 -2.69 -7.83
C GLY A 51 -4.11 -2.31 -7.23
N ALA A 52 -4.10 -1.97 -5.94
CA ALA A 52 -2.90 -1.45 -5.27
C ALA A 52 -1.73 -2.44 -5.30
N LYS A 53 -2.00 -3.73 -5.15
CA LYS A 53 -0.94 -4.74 -5.14
C LYS A 53 -0.15 -4.73 -6.44
N ASP A 54 -0.83 -4.71 -7.58
CA ASP A 54 -0.15 -4.73 -8.86
C ASP A 54 0.63 -3.44 -9.11
N ILE A 55 0.08 -2.32 -8.67
CA ILE A 55 0.74 -1.02 -8.81
C ILE A 55 2.03 -0.99 -7.97
N VAL A 56 1.95 -1.40 -6.71
CA VAL A 56 3.11 -1.40 -5.81
C VAL A 56 4.12 -2.47 -6.24
N MET A 57 3.65 -3.60 -6.76
CA MET A 57 4.53 -4.67 -7.21
C MET A 57 5.52 -4.19 -8.28
N ARG A 58 5.12 -3.25 -9.13
CA ARG A 58 6.03 -2.70 -10.13
C ARG A 58 7.22 -1.99 -9.53
N LEU A 59 7.08 -1.49 -8.30
CA LEU A 59 8.14 -0.75 -7.62
C LEU A 59 9.11 -1.66 -6.88
N VAL A 60 8.81 -2.95 -6.77
CA VAL A 60 9.69 -3.93 -6.15
C VAL A 60 11.01 -4.06 -6.93
N ASP A 61 10.97 -3.80 -8.23
CA ASP A 61 12.16 -3.88 -9.09
C ASP A 61 12.86 -2.54 -9.26
N HIS A 62 12.44 -1.52 -8.51
CA HIS A 62 13.02 -0.19 -8.62
C HIS A 62 14.48 -0.18 -8.17
N THR A 63 15.31 0.67 -8.82
CA THR A 63 16.72 0.77 -8.48
C THR A 63 17.00 1.46 -7.15
N ASN A 64 16.06 2.27 -6.66
CA ASN A 64 16.18 2.92 -5.35
C ASN A 64 15.88 1.87 -4.28
N GLU A 65 16.87 1.55 -3.46
CA GLU A 65 16.78 0.47 -2.47
C GLU A 65 15.71 0.74 -1.40
N GLU A 66 15.57 1.97 -0.96
CA GLU A 66 14.57 2.31 0.05
C GLU A 66 13.16 2.14 -0.51
N LEU A 67 12.93 2.64 -1.72
CA LEU A 67 11.65 2.47 -2.40
C LEU A 67 11.34 0.99 -2.62
N GLN A 68 12.30 0.23 -3.11
CA GLN A 68 12.15 -1.20 -3.33
C GLN A 68 11.77 -1.91 -2.02
N ARG A 69 12.44 -1.60 -0.93
CA ARG A 69 12.18 -2.22 0.37
C ARG A 69 10.76 -1.92 0.85
N HIS A 70 10.34 -0.66 0.76
CA HIS A 70 8.99 -0.29 1.20
C HIS A 70 7.91 -0.90 0.31
N ALA A 71 8.18 -0.99 -1.00
CA ALA A 71 7.25 -1.64 -1.92
C ALA A 71 7.09 -3.12 -1.58
N LEU A 72 8.20 -3.81 -1.36
CA LEU A 72 8.17 -5.23 -1.01
C LEU A 72 7.44 -5.47 0.30
N THR A 73 7.69 -4.64 1.31
CA THR A 73 7.02 -4.75 2.59
C THR A 73 5.52 -4.52 2.45
N ALA A 74 5.12 -3.52 1.65
CA ALA A 74 3.70 -3.24 1.43
C ALA A 74 3.00 -4.41 0.73
N VAL A 75 3.64 -4.96 -0.31
CA VAL A 75 3.09 -6.13 -1.02
C VAL A 75 2.93 -7.30 -0.05
N SER A 76 3.92 -7.54 0.79
CA SER A 76 3.87 -8.62 1.77
C SER A 76 2.68 -8.46 2.71
N LYS A 77 2.44 -7.24 3.18
CA LYS A 77 1.30 -6.96 4.05
C LYS A 77 -0.03 -7.17 3.33
N MET A 78 -0.11 -6.84 2.05
CA MET A 78 -1.32 -7.04 1.27
C MET A 78 -1.61 -8.52 1.02
N MET A 79 -0.59 -9.36 1.01
CA MET A 79 -0.72 -10.79 0.73
C MET A 79 -1.06 -11.62 1.96
N VAL A 80 -0.77 -11.11 3.16
CA VAL A 80 -1.07 -11.83 4.39
C VAL A 80 -2.55 -11.69 4.73
N SER A 81 -3.28 -12.79 4.78
CA SER A 81 -4.73 -12.75 4.99
C SER A 81 -5.13 -12.60 6.46
N ASN A 82 -4.25 -12.93 7.38
CA ASN A 82 -4.56 -12.83 8.81
C ASN A 82 -3.30 -12.60 9.63
N TRP A 83 -3.01 -11.33 9.87
CA TRP A 83 -1.82 -10.94 10.63
C TRP A 83 -1.81 -11.47 12.06
N ALA A 84 -2.99 -11.52 12.67
CA ALA A 84 -3.09 -11.96 14.06
C ALA A 84 -2.71 -13.44 14.22
N ALA A 85 -2.93 -14.24 13.20
CA ALA A 85 -2.62 -15.66 13.22
C ALA A 85 -1.14 -15.95 12.94
N VAL A 86 -0.41 -14.97 12.44
CA VAL A 86 0.99 -15.15 12.03
C VAL A 86 1.95 -15.03 13.22
N HIS A 87 1.52 -14.37 14.26
CA HIS A 87 2.38 -14.10 15.43
C HIS A 87 2.49 -15.27 16.38
#